data_415d891af9ce6c39d14ccfd488d9de40
#
_entry.id   415d891af9ce6c39d14ccfd488d9de40
#
_cell.length_a   1.000
_cell.length_b   1.000
_cell.length_c   1.000
_cell.angle_alpha   90.00
_cell.angle_beta   90.00
_cell.angle_gamma   90.00
#
_symmetry.space_group_name_H-M   'P 1'
#
loop_
_entity.id
_entity.type
_entity.pdbx_description
1 polymer ?
#
loop_
_entity_poly.entity_id
_entity_poly.type
_entity_poly.pdbx_seq_one_letter_code
_entity_poly.pdbx_strand_id
1 'polypeptide(L)'
;MGCDTPLARRGHEISAQGRGGRGRTGFTIIELLVVLVVVSLMMMIAIRPLNRSRLVTNARSARVEAAQGLALARSASVARGCRSVFHITRGAVGQMWVTSCKGNAVGAVGTAVDTLGRMDSLSKRFGVTVSGTADSVEYDARGLSVGFSTAAYAFQSATGVRDSLTVTALGRVAQ
;
A
#
# COMPACT_ATOMS: atom_id res chain seq x y z
N MET A 1 27.64 79.51 34.64
CA MET A 1 26.61 79.97 33.68
C MET A 1 25.64 78.85 33.53
N GLY A 2 24.53 78.90 34.26
CA GLY A 2 23.49 77.91 34.28
C GLY A 2 22.44 78.21 33.19
N CYS A 3 21.82 77.17 32.69
CA CYS A 3 20.53 77.24 32.04
C CYS A 3 19.67 76.10 32.53
N ASP A 4 18.87 76.40 33.53
CA ASP A 4 17.75 75.57 33.96
C ASP A 4 16.61 75.69 32.97
N THR A 5 16.18 74.56 32.45
CA THR A 5 14.97 74.48 31.65
C THR A 5 13.95 73.59 32.34
N PRO A 6 12.76 74.05 32.69
CA PRO A 6 11.78 73.24 33.38
C PRO A 6 11.05 72.32 32.40
N LEU A 7 11.11 71.04 32.72
CA LEU A 7 10.35 69.97 32.03
C LEU A 7 8.86 70.05 32.38
N ALA A 8 8.06 70.43 31.40
CA ALA A 8 6.60 70.35 31.44
C ALA A 8 6.13 68.93 31.50
N ARG A 9 5.58 68.52 32.63
CA ARG A 9 4.95 67.25 32.88
C ARG A 9 3.57 67.17 32.14
N ARG A 10 3.54 66.61 30.93
CA ARG A 10 2.28 66.30 30.26
C ARG A 10 1.67 65.05 30.94
N GLY A 11 0.56 65.26 31.62
CA GLY A 11 -0.29 64.23 32.11
C GLY A 11 -0.85 63.40 30.94
N HIS A 12 -0.51 62.16 30.87
CA HIS A 12 -1.09 61.20 29.94
C HIS A 12 -2.34 60.63 30.63
N GLU A 13 -3.49 61.13 30.28
CA GLU A 13 -4.77 60.52 30.63
C GLU A 13 -4.86 59.17 29.90
N ILE A 14 -4.71 58.11 30.63
CA ILE A 14 -4.94 56.75 30.13
C ILE A 14 -6.45 56.55 30.14
N SER A 15 -7.08 56.77 28.99
CA SER A 15 -8.43 56.34 28.74
C SER A 15 -8.50 54.83 28.89
N ALA A 16 -9.10 54.37 29.98
CA ALA A 16 -9.44 52.97 30.18
C ALA A 16 -10.54 52.59 29.16
N GLN A 17 -10.12 52.13 27.99
CA GLN A 17 -11.02 51.48 27.05
C GLN A 17 -11.52 50.18 27.71
N GLY A 18 -12.77 50.22 28.13
CA GLY A 18 -13.51 49.05 28.62
C GLY A 18 -13.42 47.92 27.61
N ARG A 19 -12.61 46.90 27.89
CA ARG A 19 -12.66 45.62 27.21
C ARG A 19 -14.05 45.04 27.43
N GLY A 20 -14.93 45.24 26.44
CA GLY A 20 -16.19 44.52 26.35
C GLY A 20 -15.90 43.03 26.45
N GLY A 21 -16.18 42.45 27.61
CA GLY A 21 -16.09 41.03 27.82
C GLY A 21 -17.01 40.33 26.81
N ARG A 22 -16.43 39.74 25.75
CA ARG A 22 -17.14 38.80 24.91
C ARG A 22 -17.64 37.71 25.84
N GLY A 23 -18.93 37.73 26.17
CA GLY A 23 -19.57 36.66 26.93
C GLY A 23 -19.23 35.34 26.29
N ARG A 24 -18.49 34.50 27.01
CA ARG A 24 -18.29 33.10 26.66
C ARG A 24 -19.68 32.44 26.77
N THR A 25 -20.40 32.37 25.69
CA THR A 25 -21.59 31.55 25.59
C THR A 25 -21.16 30.10 25.72
N GLY A 26 -21.39 29.50 26.88
CA GLY A 26 -21.19 28.07 27.09
C GLY A 26 -22.20 27.30 26.27
N PHE A 27 -21.80 26.15 25.72
CA PHE A 27 -22.69 25.22 25.03
C PHE A 27 -23.72 24.68 26.01
N THR A 28 -24.98 24.61 25.59
CA THR A 28 -26.03 23.97 26.37
C THR A 28 -25.91 22.44 26.24
N ILE A 29 -26.36 21.72 27.28
CA ILE A 29 -26.36 20.25 27.25
C ILE A 29 -27.17 19.73 26.08
N ILE A 30 -28.30 20.39 25.74
CA ILE A 30 -29.14 20.02 24.62
C ILE A 30 -28.42 20.17 23.27
N GLU A 31 -27.65 21.23 23.09
CA GLU A 31 -26.87 21.49 21.87
C GLU A 31 -25.81 20.40 21.66
N LEU A 32 -25.14 19.97 22.74
CA LEU A 32 -24.17 18.87 22.68
C LEU A 32 -24.86 17.54 22.32
N LEU A 33 -26.05 17.29 22.85
CA LEU A 33 -26.82 16.11 22.56
C LEU A 33 -27.26 16.05 21.08
N VAL A 34 -27.73 17.18 20.54
CA VAL A 34 -28.13 17.28 19.13
C VAL A 34 -26.92 17.07 18.20
N VAL A 35 -25.77 17.65 18.52
CA VAL A 35 -24.55 17.46 17.75
C VAL A 35 -24.12 15.99 17.73
N LEU A 36 -24.16 15.29 18.86
CA LEU A 36 -23.83 13.86 18.94
C LEU A 36 -24.75 13.01 18.07
N VAL A 37 -26.07 13.30 18.07
CA VAL A 37 -27.02 12.59 17.21
C VAL A 37 -26.73 12.83 15.74
N VAL A 38 -26.48 14.08 15.33
CA VAL A 38 -26.16 14.42 13.93
C VAL A 38 -24.85 13.76 13.48
N VAL A 39 -23.81 13.81 14.30
CA VAL A 39 -22.51 13.17 13.99
C VAL A 39 -22.68 11.64 13.86
N SER A 40 -23.48 11.02 14.74
CA SER A 40 -23.74 9.58 14.67
C SER A 40 -24.44 9.18 13.37
N LEU A 41 -25.43 9.96 12.92
CA LEU A 41 -26.12 9.73 11.64
C LEU A 41 -25.17 9.90 10.45
N MET A 42 -24.33 10.94 10.46
CA MET A 42 -23.33 11.16 9.39
C MET A 42 -22.30 10.03 9.34
N MET A 43 -21.84 9.53 10.49
CA MET A 43 -20.90 8.40 10.56
C MET A 43 -21.49 7.13 9.94
N MET A 44 -22.76 6.86 10.15
CA MET A 44 -23.45 5.68 9.60
C MET A 44 -23.44 5.66 8.07
N ILE A 45 -23.53 6.82 7.44
CA ILE A 45 -23.51 6.97 5.97
C ILE A 45 -22.08 6.86 5.43
N ALA A 46 -21.09 7.41 6.15
CA ALA A 46 -19.69 7.51 5.70
C ALA A 46 -18.94 6.17 5.71
N ILE A 47 -19.34 5.20 6.53
CA ILE A 47 -18.60 3.92 6.69
C ILE A 47 -18.68 3.02 5.43
N ARG A 48 -19.79 3.03 4.71
CA ARG A 48 -20.03 2.14 3.56
C ARG A 48 -19.02 2.34 2.39
N PRO A 49 -18.74 3.55 1.91
CA PRO A 49 -17.80 3.77 0.81
C PRO A 49 -16.35 3.45 1.18
N LEU A 50 -15.96 3.62 2.45
CA LEU A 50 -14.60 3.34 2.93
C LEU A 50 -14.25 1.85 2.84
N ASN A 51 -15.18 0.97 3.16
CA ASN A 51 -14.95 -0.47 3.07
C ASN A 51 -14.73 -0.93 1.62
N ARG A 52 -15.50 -0.40 0.67
CA ARG A 52 -15.33 -0.72 -0.76
C ARG A 52 -13.98 -0.23 -1.29
N SER A 53 -13.56 0.96 -0.92
CA SER A 53 -12.26 1.53 -1.32
C SER A 53 -11.09 0.67 -0.81
N ARG A 54 -11.14 0.20 0.44
CA ARG A 54 -10.12 -0.70 1.00
C ARG A 54 -10.01 -2.01 0.22
N LEU A 55 -11.13 -2.60 -0.18
CA LEU A 55 -11.14 -3.87 -0.91
C LEU A 55 -10.54 -3.74 -2.32
N VAL A 56 -10.83 -2.64 -3.02
CA VAL A 56 -10.20 -2.32 -4.31
C VAL A 56 -8.70 -2.14 -4.14
N THR A 57 -8.29 -1.38 -3.12
CA THR A 57 -6.88 -1.14 -2.82
C THR A 57 -6.15 -2.44 -2.48
N ASN A 58 -6.76 -3.33 -1.71
CA ASN A 58 -6.19 -4.61 -1.34
C ASN A 58 -5.96 -5.52 -2.55
N ALA A 59 -6.94 -5.64 -3.46
CA ALA A 59 -6.78 -6.43 -4.67
C ALA A 59 -5.65 -5.87 -5.57
N ARG A 60 -5.60 -4.54 -5.72
CA ARG A 60 -4.54 -3.86 -6.46
C ARG A 60 -3.17 -4.04 -5.81
N SER A 61 -3.08 -3.96 -4.48
CA SER A 61 -1.83 -4.16 -3.75
C SER A 61 -1.32 -5.59 -3.90
N ALA A 62 -2.20 -6.59 -3.84
CA ALA A 62 -1.85 -7.99 -4.07
C ALA A 62 -1.30 -8.21 -5.49
N ARG A 63 -1.90 -7.57 -6.51
CA ARG A 63 -1.39 -7.60 -7.88
C ARG A 63 0.01 -6.99 -7.98
N VAL A 64 0.22 -5.82 -7.38
CA VAL A 64 1.53 -5.13 -7.39
C VAL A 64 2.60 -5.98 -6.71
N GLU A 65 2.29 -6.59 -5.59
CA GLU A 65 3.21 -7.48 -4.86
C GLU A 65 3.57 -8.72 -5.72
N ALA A 66 2.60 -9.33 -6.39
CA ALA A 66 2.87 -10.44 -7.31
C ALA A 66 3.73 -10.01 -8.51
N ALA A 67 3.48 -8.81 -9.05
CA ALA A 67 4.31 -8.23 -10.12
C ALA A 67 5.76 -7.99 -9.68
N GLN A 68 5.97 -7.55 -8.44
CA GLN A 68 7.29 -7.39 -7.84
C GLN A 68 7.99 -8.74 -7.67
N GLY A 69 7.29 -9.78 -7.24
CA GLY A 69 7.82 -11.15 -7.17
C GLY A 69 8.28 -11.67 -8.52
N LEU A 70 7.49 -11.44 -9.57
CA LEU A 70 7.86 -11.80 -10.95
C LEU A 70 9.10 -11.01 -11.43
N ALA A 71 9.16 -9.71 -11.14
CA ALA A 71 10.30 -8.87 -11.46
C ALA A 71 11.57 -9.33 -10.71
N LEU A 72 11.43 -9.72 -9.44
CA LEU A 72 12.51 -10.28 -8.64
C LEU A 72 13.02 -11.61 -9.26
N ALA A 73 12.12 -12.53 -9.62
CA ALA A 73 12.50 -13.79 -10.26
C ALA A 73 13.28 -13.54 -11.56
N ARG A 74 12.77 -12.63 -12.38
CA ARG A 74 13.44 -12.25 -13.65
C ARG A 74 14.79 -11.61 -13.43
N SER A 75 14.92 -10.66 -12.52
CA SER A 75 16.21 -10.00 -12.23
C SER A 75 17.21 -10.96 -11.62
N ALA A 76 16.77 -11.87 -10.77
CA ALA A 76 17.60 -12.90 -10.18
C ALA A 76 18.13 -13.89 -11.22
N SER A 77 17.32 -14.28 -12.21
CA SER A 77 17.76 -15.18 -13.29
C SER A 77 18.88 -14.56 -14.12
N VAL A 78 18.77 -13.28 -14.43
CA VAL A 78 19.79 -12.55 -15.18
C VAL A 78 21.05 -12.32 -14.33
N ALA A 79 20.87 -11.87 -13.08
CA ALA A 79 21.99 -11.56 -12.19
C ALA A 79 22.82 -12.79 -11.81
N ARG A 80 22.17 -13.93 -11.63
CA ARG A 80 22.82 -15.19 -11.25
C ARG A 80 23.22 -16.05 -12.45
N GLY A 81 22.79 -15.67 -13.68
CA GLY A 81 23.06 -16.43 -14.90
C GLY A 81 22.44 -17.83 -14.90
N CYS A 82 21.35 -18.04 -14.18
CA CYS A 82 20.72 -19.34 -14.02
C CYS A 82 19.18 -19.24 -13.97
N ARG A 83 18.51 -20.38 -14.00
CA ARG A 83 17.05 -20.43 -13.93
C ARG A 83 16.54 -19.94 -12.57
N SER A 84 15.52 -19.09 -12.62
CA SER A 84 14.76 -18.66 -11.44
C SER A 84 13.28 -18.93 -11.65
N VAL A 85 12.57 -19.25 -10.57
CA VAL A 85 11.17 -19.62 -10.61
C VAL A 85 10.39 -18.77 -9.62
N PHE A 86 9.36 -18.13 -10.12
CA PHE A 86 8.32 -17.53 -9.28
C PHE A 86 7.24 -18.57 -9.03
N HIS A 87 6.93 -18.82 -7.79
CA HIS A 87 5.88 -19.75 -7.34
C HIS A 87 4.72 -18.96 -6.74
N ILE A 88 3.51 -19.43 -7.02
CA ILE A 88 2.30 -18.89 -6.40
C ILE A 88 1.31 -20.01 -6.13
N THR A 89 0.81 -20.11 -4.91
CA THR A 89 -0.23 -21.07 -4.53
C THR A 89 -1.60 -20.47 -4.84
N ARG A 90 -2.41 -21.16 -5.60
CA ARG A 90 -3.79 -20.76 -5.90
C ARG A 90 -4.72 -21.02 -4.70
N GLY A 91 -5.89 -20.40 -4.72
CA GLY A 91 -6.92 -20.56 -3.71
C GLY A 91 -6.80 -19.58 -2.53
N ALA A 92 -7.35 -19.99 -1.41
CA ALA A 92 -7.42 -19.16 -0.20
C ALA A 92 -6.08 -18.98 0.53
N VAL A 93 -5.07 -19.78 0.22
CA VAL A 93 -3.74 -19.69 0.84
C VAL A 93 -2.92 -18.56 0.22
N GLY A 94 -2.90 -18.46 -1.11
CA GLY A 94 -2.30 -17.36 -1.86
C GLY A 94 -0.86 -17.06 -1.47
N GLN A 95 -0.04 -18.09 -1.22
CA GLN A 95 1.38 -17.88 -0.90
C GLN A 95 2.19 -17.69 -2.17
N MET A 96 3.19 -16.81 -2.09
CA MET A 96 4.14 -16.61 -3.17
C MET A 96 5.58 -16.64 -2.63
N TRP A 97 6.51 -17.12 -3.45
CA TRP A 97 7.94 -17.12 -3.19
C TRP A 97 8.72 -17.24 -4.48
N VAL A 98 9.98 -16.85 -4.42
CA VAL A 98 10.89 -16.92 -5.58
C VAL A 98 12.03 -17.85 -5.22
N THR A 99 12.39 -18.73 -6.14
CA THR A 99 13.53 -19.62 -6.02
C THR A 99 14.51 -19.39 -7.16
N SER A 100 15.81 -19.54 -6.89
CA SER A 100 16.86 -19.46 -7.87
C SER A 100 18.00 -20.42 -7.51
N CYS A 101 18.95 -20.62 -8.40
CA CYS A 101 20.13 -21.42 -8.08
C CYS A 101 20.94 -20.83 -6.91
N LYS A 102 21.59 -21.68 -6.16
CA LYS A 102 22.53 -21.27 -5.13
C LYS A 102 23.92 -21.01 -5.75
N GLY A 103 24.32 -19.72 -5.76
CA GLY A 103 25.63 -19.30 -6.28
C GLY A 103 25.61 -18.82 -7.72
N ASN A 104 26.74 -18.24 -8.16
CA ASN A 104 26.94 -17.65 -9.49
C ASN A 104 27.42 -18.69 -10.53
N ALA A 105 26.95 -19.91 -10.45
CA ALA A 105 27.37 -20.95 -11.39
C ALA A 105 26.64 -20.78 -12.72
N VAL A 106 27.27 -20.15 -13.68
CA VAL A 106 26.81 -20.06 -15.07
C VAL A 106 26.61 -21.48 -15.61
N GLY A 107 25.37 -21.84 -15.95
CA GLY A 107 25.02 -23.14 -16.53
C GLY A 107 24.88 -24.30 -15.55
N ALA A 108 24.98 -24.09 -14.25
CA ALA A 108 24.69 -25.12 -13.28
C ALA A 108 23.17 -25.40 -13.27
N VAL A 109 22.77 -26.51 -13.83
CA VAL A 109 21.56 -27.22 -13.44
C VAL A 109 21.82 -27.75 -12.02
N GLY A 110 22.00 -26.82 -11.09
CA GLY A 110 22.37 -27.12 -9.71
C GLY A 110 21.17 -27.59 -8.94
N THR A 111 21.30 -28.71 -8.28
CA THR A 111 20.35 -29.29 -7.34
C THR A 111 20.12 -28.43 -6.10
N ALA A 112 20.94 -27.41 -5.83
CA ALA A 112 20.78 -26.50 -4.70
C ALA A 112 19.99 -25.26 -5.12
N VAL A 113 18.78 -25.15 -4.59
CA VAL A 113 17.85 -24.04 -4.79
C VAL A 113 17.91 -23.11 -3.58
N ASP A 114 17.99 -21.82 -3.83
CA ASP A 114 17.93 -20.77 -2.82
C ASP A 114 16.60 -20.02 -2.92
N THR A 115 15.95 -19.78 -1.79
CA THR A 115 14.74 -18.98 -1.76
C THR A 115 15.10 -17.52 -1.61
N LEU A 116 14.70 -16.71 -2.59
CA LEU A 116 14.97 -15.29 -2.63
C LEU A 116 13.85 -14.50 -1.95
N GLY A 117 14.23 -13.67 -1.01
CA GLY A 117 13.29 -12.86 -0.27
C GLY A 117 12.49 -13.69 0.74
N ARG A 118 11.31 -13.19 1.06
CA ARG A 118 10.41 -13.80 2.05
C ARG A 118 9.27 -14.53 1.36
N MET A 119 8.88 -15.66 1.90
CA MET A 119 7.57 -16.24 1.58
C MET A 119 6.48 -15.30 2.10
N ASP A 120 5.64 -14.78 1.24
CA ASP A 120 4.53 -13.91 1.64
C ASP A 120 3.18 -14.55 1.30
N SER A 121 2.19 -14.31 2.16
CA SER A 121 0.83 -14.76 1.95
C SER A 121 -0.05 -13.58 1.58
N LEU A 122 -0.36 -13.47 0.29
CA LEU A 122 -1.26 -12.44 -0.26
C LEU A 122 -2.65 -12.52 0.39
N SER A 123 -3.11 -13.73 0.66
CA SER A 123 -4.39 -13.96 1.31
C SER A 123 -4.44 -13.42 2.74
N LYS A 124 -3.44 -13.70 3.55
CA LYS A 124 -3.38 -13.21 4.95
C LYS A 124 -3.20 -11.70 5.00
N ARG A 125 -2.40 -11.14 4.07
CA ARG A 125 -2.04 -9.72 4.08
C ARG A 125 -3.12 -8.83 3.48
N PHE A 126 -3.74 -9.26 2.39
CA PHE A 126 -4.69 -8.45 1.62
C PHE A 126 -6.12 -9.00 1.63
N GLY A 127 -6.37 -10.17 2.21
CA GLY A 127 -7.70 -10.78 2.23
C GLY A 127 -8.22 -11.15 0.84
N VAL A 128 -7.32 -11.58 -0.06
CA VAL A 128 -7.65 -11.94 -1.45
C VAL A 128 -7.49 -13.44 -1.70
N THR A 129 -8.31 -13.96 -2.60
CA THR A 129 -8.16 -15.30 -3.15
C THR A 129 -7.44 -15.19 -4.48
N VAL A 130 -6.45 -16.05 -4.71
CA VAL A 130 -5.66 -16.08 -5.94
C VAL A 130 -6.20 -17.18 -6.86
N SER A 131 -6.50 -16.83 -8.10
CA SER A 131 -6.77 -17.78 -9.17
C SER A 131 -5.82 -17.53 -10.33
N GLY A 132 -5.50 -18.56 -11.10
CA GLY A 132 -4.57 -18.41 -12.21
C GLY A 132 -4.47 -19.65 -13.08
N THR A 133 -3.81 -19.51 -14.22
CA THR A 133 -3.58 -20.59 -15.19
C THR A 133 -2.36 -21.44 -14.86
N ALA A 134 -1.41 -20.91 -14.09
CA ALA A 134 -0.18 -21.60 -13.72
C ALA A 134 0.16 -21.40 -12.23
N ASP A 135 0.86 -22.37 -11.63
CA ASP A 135 1.34 -22.29 -10.25
C ASP A 135 2.77 -21.76 -10.18
N SER A 136 3.46 -21.67 -11.31
CA SER A 136 4.81 -21.13 -11.38
C SER A 136 5.08 -20.48 -12.73
N VAL A 137 6.02 -19.52 -12.71
CA VAL A 137 6.60 -18.91 -13.91
C VAL A 137 8.10 -19.05 -13.82
N GLU A 138 8.70 -19.70 -14.81
CA GLU A 138 10.14 -19.91 -14.87
C GLU A 138 10.78 -18.91 -15.81
N TYR A 139 11.96 -18.42 -15.42
CA TYR A 139 12.81 -17.54 -16.21
C TYR A 139 14.17 -18.20 -16.46
N ASP A 140 14.66 -18.11 -17.69
CA ASP A 140 16.01 -18.54 -18.04
C ASP A 140 17.06 -17.49 -17.64
N ALA A 141 18.35 -17.81 -17.83
CA ALA A 141 19.44 -16.90 -17.55
C ALA A 141 19.44 -15.58 -18.35
N ARG A 142 18.60 -15.48 -19.38
CA ARG A 142 18.40 -14.26 -20.18
C ARG A 142 17.20 -13.44 -19.68
N GLY A 143 16.47 -13.92 -18.69
CA GLY A 143 15.26 -13.30 -18.19
C GLY A 143 14.04 -13.49 -19.09
N LEU A 144 14.05 -14.52 -19.94
CA LEU A 144 12.90 -14.91 -20.77
C LEU A 144 12.11 -16.02 -20.09
N SER A 145 10.79 -16.03 -20.27
CA SER A 145 9.95 -17.10 -19.74
C SER A 145 10.25 -18.42 -20.44
N VAL A 146 10.45 -19.46 -19.67
CA VAL A 146 10.66 -20.82 -20.17
C VAL A 146 9.31 -21.40 -20.56
N GLY A 147 9.26 -22.03 -21.75
CA GLY A 147 8.05 -22.68 -22.27
C GLY A 147 7.11 -21.79 -23.05
N PHE A 148 7.41 -20.49 -23.20
CA PHE A 148 6.66 -19.53 -24.01
C PHE A 148 5.15 -19.52 -23.76
N SER A 149 4.71 -19.91 -22.57
CA SER A 149 3.31 -19.89 -22.16
C SER A 149 2.95 -18.58 -21.48
N THR A 150 1.74 -18.11 -21.75
CA THR A 150 1.17 -16.98 -21.01
C THR A 150 0.60 -17.47 -19.69
N ALA A 151 0.91 -16.79 -18.60
CA ALA A 151 0.30 -17.04 -17.31
C ALA A 151 -0.59 -15.84 -16.90
N ALA A 152 -1.80 -16.14 -16.49
CA ALA A 152 -2.74 -15.12 -16.01
C ALA A 152 -3.10 -15.43 -14.57
N TYR A 153 -3.08 -14.38 -13.75
CA TYR A 153 -3.45 -14.44 -12.34
C TYR A 153 -4.54 -13.41 -12.06
N ALA A 154 -5.51 -13.79 -11.27
CA ALA A 154 -6.55 -12.88 -10.80
C ALA A 154 -6.61 -12.91 -9.27
N PHE A 155 -6.69 -11.73 -8.69
CA PHE A 155 -6.75 -11.48 -7.27
C PHE A 155 -8.16 -11.00 -6.92
N GLN A 156 -8.92 -11.80 -6.22
CA GLN A 156 -10.31 -11.52 -5.90
C GLN A 156 -10.48 -11.30 -4.40
N SER A 157 -11.09 -10.17 -4.03
CA SER A 157 -11.49 -9.91 -2.65
C SER A 157 -12.77 -10.69 -2.29
N ALA A 158 -13.05 -10.83 -1.01
CA ALA A 158 -14.25 -11.49 -0.50
C ALA A 158 -15.57 -10.89 -1.04
N THR A 159 -15.58 -9.64 -1.46
CA THR A 159 -16.74 -8.94 -2.02
C THR A 159 -16.82 -8.98 -3.54
N GLY A 160 -15.98 -9.77 -4.20
CA GLY A 160 -16.01 -9.96 -5.65
C GLY A 160 -15.23 -8.92 -6.46
N VAL A 161 -14.55 -7.96 -5.82
CA VAL A 161 -13.62 -7.05 -6.52
C VAL A 161 -12.45 -7.87 -7.05
N ARG A 162 -12.16 -7.74 -8.35
CA ARG A 162 -11.09 -8.47 -9.03
C ARG A 162 -10.08 -7.51 -9.63
N ASP A 163 -8.82 -7.90 -9.57
CA ASP A 163 -7.73 -7.31 -10.34
C ASP A 163 -6.91 -8.44 -10.98
N SER A 164 -6.31 -8.21 -12.12
CA SER A 164 -5.62 -9.27 -12.87
C SER A 164 -4.22 -8.83 -13.30
N LEU A 165 -3.37 -9.83 -13.45
CA LEU A 165 -2.01 -9.73 -13.92
C LEU A 165 -1.78 -10.80 -14.98
N THR A 166 -1.20 -10.42 -16.11
CA THR A 166 -0.85 -11.36 -17.17
C THR A 166 0.66 -11.33 -17.41
N VAL A 167 1.25 -12.50 -17.46
CA VAL A 167 2.65 -12.67 -17.87
C VAL A 167 2.65 -13.17 -19.32
N THR A 168 3.27 -12.42 -20.20
CA THR A 168 3.37 -12.79 -21.62
C THR A 168 4.38 -13.92 -21.81
N ALA A 169 4.34 -14.59 -22.98
CA ALA A 169 5.29 -15.63 -23.36
C ALA A 169 6.78 -15.19 -23.31
N LEU A 170 7.04 -13.89 -23.40
CA LEU A 170 8.38 -13.32 -23.25
C LEU A 170 8.75 -12.97 -21.80
N GLY A 171 7.89 -13.32 -20.82
CA GLY A 171 8.09 -13.00 -19.43
C GLY A 171 7.84 -11.53 -19.05
N ARG A 172 7.16 -10.76 -19.92
CA ARG A 172 6.76 -9.39 -19.60
C ARG A 172 5.45 -9.40 -18.81
N VAL A 173 5.40 -8.57 -17.79
CA VAL A 173 4.18 -8.40 -16.99
C VAL A 173 3.30 -7.35 -17.66
N ALA A 174 2.06 -7.70 -17.98
CA ALA A 174 1.00 -6.81 -18.46
C ALA A 174 -0.07 -6.66 -17.37
N GLN A 175 -0.60 -5.46 -17.23
CA GLN A 175 -1.59 -5.07 -16.22
C GLN A 175 -2.88 -4.62 -16.89
#